data_0b7ce8cd68d6ae7ae49d711bcddb66bf
#
_entry.id   0b7ce8cd68d6ae7ae49d711bcddb66bf
#
_cell.length_a   1.000
_cell.length_b   1.000
_cell.length_c   1.000
_cell.angle_alpha   90.00
_cell.angle_beta   90.00
_cell.angle_gamma   90.00
#
_symmetry.space_group_name_H-M   'P 1'
#
loop_
_entity.id
_entity.type
_entity.pdbx_description
1 polymer ?
#
loop_
_entity_poly.entity_id
_entity_poly.type
_entity_poly.pdbx_seq_one_letter_code
_entity_poly.pdbx_strand_id
1 'polypeptide(L)'
;MPTLRIFAASFVFVLPALVVSHAQQPTIPTVNVITAEKRPVTESVRFVGRIQAIERVDIRARVTGYLENVLFKDGEQVKTGTPLYRIERGPFEAAVEQAKAAKLRAQAQLDNAVLQLQRAEDLLKTSATSVAVRDDRLAAQKAAQGDLTSAEAALRTAEINLAYTDINSPIDGRIGRTAVTRGNVVGPDSGVLTTIVSSNPMYVTFPVSQREFIRIFPRGRDLRSAANDSKVIIQPSSGPAYPHPGKIDFIDVKVDQATDTVAVRATVPNPESRLVDGQLVQVSVEGDKPEERIVVPQAALIADQQGIYVFIVEDGKVAIRRLKVGQTVGGSIVVTEGLTGGELVVTA
;
A
#
# COMPACT_ATOMS: atom_id res chain seq x y z
N MET A 1 -15.08 29.18 -118.23
CA MET A 1 -13.91 30.07 -118.12
C MET A 1 -13.02 29.56 -117.03
N PRO A 2 -11.86 29.07 -117.36
CA PRO A 2 -11.07 28.21 -116.42
C PRO A 2 -10.02 29.09 -115.68
N THR A 3 -9.85 28.80 -114.37
CA THR A 3 -8.80 29.38 -113.56
C THR A 3 -7.73 28.32 -113.28
N LEU A 4 -6.52 28.65 -113.68
CA LEU A 4 -5.29 27.88 -113.56
C LEU A 4 -4.77 27.87 -112.15
N ARG A 5 -4.52 26.66 -111.61
CA ARG A 5 -3.88 26.46 -110.31
C ARG A 5 -2.43 26.03 -110.50
N ILE A 6 -1.53 26.82 -109.95
CA ILE A 6 -0.09 26.55 -109.88
C ILE A 6 0.18 25.75 -108.57
N PHE A 7 0.80 24.54 -108.72
CA PHE A 7 1.30 23.74 -107.57
C PHE A 7 2.73 24.21 -107.28
N ALA A 8 2.95 24.68 -106.01
CA ALA A 8 4.26 24.88 -105.47
C ALA A 8 4.63 23.68 -104.54
N ALA A 9 5.64 22.90 -104.89
CA ALA A 9 6.16 21.85 -104.12
C ALA A 9 7.15 22.41 -103.08
N SER A 10 6.81 22.31 -101.78
CA SER A 10 7.75 22.64 -100.70
C SER A 10 8.42 21.34 -100.22
N PHE A 11 9.73 21.38 -100.38
CA PHE A 11 10.64 20.32 -99.87
C PHE A 11 10.91 20.52 -98.37
N VAL A 12 10.39 19.65 -97.52
CA VAL A 12 10.64 19.71 -96.09
C VAL A 12 11.86 18.86 -95.76
N PHE A 13 12.87 19.51 -95.21
CA PHE A 13 14.12 18.93 -94.79
C PHE A 13 13.91 18.46 -93.30
N VAL A 14 13.82 17.12 -93.04
CA VAL A 14 13.71 16.55 -91.70
C VAL A 14 15.12 16.36 -91.14
N LEU A 15 15.49 17.15 -90.12
CA LEU A 15 16.68 16.95 -89.28
C LEU A 15 16.37 15.87 -88.25
N PRO A 16 17.21 14.84 -88.06
CA PRO A 16 17.05 13.90 -86.99
C PRO A 16 17.44 14.54 -85.62
N ALA A 17 16.51 14.76 -84.73
CA ALA A 17 16.76 15.15 -83.33
C ALA A 17 17.48 14.02 -82.61
N LEU A 18 18.73 14.22 -82.22
CA LEU A 18 19.42 13.35 -81.24
C LEU A 18 18.77 13.47 -79.89
N VAL A 19 18.03 12.46 -79.49
CA VAL A 19 17.53 12.36 -78.09
C VAL A 19 18.71 11.96 -77.19
N VAL A 20 19.25 12.94 -76.46
CA VAL A 20 20.23 12.67 -75.39
C VAL A 20 19.46 12.05 -74.22
N SER A 21 19.53 10.74 -74.07
CA SER A 21 19.05 10.02 -72.90
C SER A 21 19.90 10.43 -71.69
N HIS A 22 19.38 11.27 -70.83
CA HIS A 22 19.97 11.52 -69.51
C HIS A 22 19.79 10.23 -68.68
N ALA A 23 20.86 9.46 -68.51
CA ALA A 23 20.92 8.42 -67.52
C ALA A 23 20.79 9.13 -66.14
N GLN A 24 19.63 8.95 -65.48
CA GLN A 24 19.46 9.36 -64.07
C GLN A 24 20.49 8.58 -63.27
N GLN A 25 21.49 9.28 -62.74
CA GLN A 25 22.37 8.74 -61.72
C GLN A 25 21.52 8.22 -60.54
N PRO A 26 21.72 7.01 -60.05
CA PRO A 26 21.01 6.55 -58.88
C PRO A 26 21.36 7.46 -57.73
N THR A 27 20.39 8.23 -57.27
CA THR A 27 20.49 9.01 -56.03
C THR A 27 20.66 8.01 -54.91
N ILE A 28 21.82 7.97 -54.28
CA ILE A 28 22.07 7.15 -53.11
C ILE A 28 21.18 7.72 -52.00
N PRO A 29 20.19 6.97 -51.48
CA PRO A 29 19.34 7.48 -50.42
C PRO A 29 20.17 7.74 -49.15
N THR A 30 20.14 8.96 -48.67
CA THR A 30 20.69 9.33 -47.36
C THR A 30 19.77 8.80 -46.28
N VAL A 31 20.30 8.00 -45.37
CA VAL A 31 19.57 7.45 -44.21
C VAL A 31 20.16 7.99 -42.91
N ASN A 32 19.29 8.28 -41.96
CA ASN A 32 19.75 8.63 -40.64
C ASN A 32 20.18 7.35 -39.92
N VAL A 33 21.31 7.40 -39.24
CA VAL A 33 21.84 6.27 -38.45
C VAL A 33 22.08 6.69 -37.02
N ILE A 34 21.89 5.77 -36.09
CA ILE A 34 22.23 5.90 -34.71
C ILE A 34 23.09 4.72 -34.29
N THR A 35 24.03 4.93 -33.40
CA THR A 35 24.83 3.86 -32.86
C THR A 35 24.04 3.07 -31.82
N ALA A 36 24.06 1.74 -31.93
CA ALA A 36 23.52 0.85 -30.90
C ALA A 36 24.40 0.93 -29.63
N GLU A 37 23.96 1.71 -28.67
CA GLU A 37 24.73 1.98 -27.44
C GLU A 37 24.36 1.00 -26.32
N LYS A 38 25.38 0.63 -25.52
CA LYS A 38 25.15 0.02 -24.22
C LYS A 38 24.75 1.09 -23.23
N ARG A 39 23.58 0.93 -22.63
CA ARG A 39 23.11 1.83 -21.55
C ARG A 39 22.76 1.01 -20.32
N PRO A 40 22.98 1.58 -19.12
CA PRO A 40 22.51 0.95 -17.90
C PRO A 40 20.98 0.93 -17.92
N VAL A 41 20.39 -0.25 -17.94
CA VAL A 41 18.96 -0.48 -17.92
C VAL A 41 18.61 -1.28 -16.67
N THR A 42 17.69 -0.74 -15.87
CA THR A 42 17.13 -1.47 -14.73
C THR A 42 15.97 -2.32 -15.22
N GLU A 43 16.04 -3.61 -14.99
CA GLU A 43 14.92 -4.50 -15.30
C GLU A 43 13.74 -4.16 -14.40
N SER A 44 12.59 -3.88 -15.00
CA SER A 44 11.36 -3.59 -14.27
C SER A 44 10.25 -4.56 -14.68
N VAL A 45 9.54 -5.06 -13.70
CA VAL A 45 8.37 -5.92 -13.91
C VAL A 45 7.14 -5.21 -13.35
N ARG A 46 6.05 -5.22 -14.14
CA ARG A 46 4.80 -4.53 -13.76
C ARG A 46 3.77 -5.51 -13.27
N PHE A 47 3.11 -5.14 -12.19
CA PHE A 47 2.02 -5.87 -11.55
C PHE A 47 0.85 -4.94 -11.31
N VAL A 48 -0.32 -5.53 -11.07
CA VAL A 48 -1.48 -4.79 -10.54
C VAL A 48 -1.57 -5.10 -9.06
N GLY A 49 -1.55 -4.06 -8.23
CA GLY A 49 -1.60 -4.16 -6.79
C GLY A 49 -2.74 -3.34 -6.19
N ARG A 50 -2.97 -3.57 -4.89
CA ARG A 50 -3.95 -2.83 -4.10
C ARG A 50 -3.28 -2.20 -2.90
N ILE A 51 -3.55 -0.92 -2.70
CA ILE A 51 -3.12 -0.18 -1.51
C ILE A 51 -3.94 -0.66 -0.31
N GLN A 52 -3.28 -0.86 0.82
CA GLN A 52 -3.90 -1.27 2.08
C GLN A 52 -3.33 -0.44 3.23
N ALA A 53 -4.20 -0.02 4.13
CA ALA A 53 -3.76 0.57 5.39
C ALA A 53 -3.02 -0.48 6.24
N ILE A 54 -1.98 -0.04 6.97
CA ILE A 54 -1.24 -0.91 7.89
C ILE A 54 -2.12 -1.32 9.07
N GLU A 55 -2.85 -0.34 9.61
CA GLU A 55 -3.76 -0.55 10.72
C GLU A 55 -5.17 -0.14 10.30
N ARG A 56 -6.14 -0.97 10.69
CA ARG A 56 -7.55 -0.72 10.47
C ARG A 56 -8.30 -1.11 11.74
N VAL A 57 -9.02 -0.16 12.34
CA VAL A 57 -9.74 -0.38 13.57
C VAL A 57 -11.20 0.03 13.40
N ASP A 58 -12.08 -0.91 13.66
CA ASP A 58 -13.52 -0.67 13.73
C ASP A 58 -13.90 -0.22 15.14
N ILE A 59 -14.37 1.00 15.27
CA ILE A 59 -14.80 1.60 16.53
C ILE A 59 -16.20 1.11 16.87
N ARG A 60 -16.37 0.54 18.07
CA ARG A 60 -17.63 0.04 18.59
C ARG A 60 -17.85 0.55 20.01
N ALA A 61 -19.12 0.72 20.40
CA ALA A 61 -19.46 1.01 21.78
C ALA A 61 -19.28 -0.27 22.64
N ARG A 62 -18.76 -0.10 23.86
CA ARG A 62 -18.59 -1.21 24.84
C ARG A 62 -19.65 -1.18 25.93
N VAL A 63 -20.35 -0.07 26.06
CA VAL A 63 -21.46 0.14 27.00
C VAL A 63 -22.68 0.65 26.25
N THR A 64 -23.87 0.36 26.79
CA THR A 64 -25.13 0.80 26.18
C THR A 64 -25.56 2.12 26.78
N GLY A 65 -25.90 3.10 25.92
CA GLY A 65 -26.40 4.41 26.33
C GLY A 65 -26.71 5.32 25.15
N TYR A 66 -27.24 6.50 25.41
CA TYR A 66 -27.49 7.50 24.36
C TYR A 66 -26.18 8.13 23.89
N LEU A 67 -26.03 8.27 22.57
CA LEU A 67 -24.92 8.98 21.94
C LEU A 67 -25.16 10.49 22.08
N GLU A 68 -24.47 11.13 23.00
CA GLU A 68 -24.61 12.57 23.26
C GLU A 68 -23.93 13.42 22.20
N ASN A 69 -22.70 13.04 21.82
CA ASN A 69 -21.91 13.82 20.90
C ASN A 69 -21.09 12.95 19.94
N VAL A 70 -20.95 13.45 18.71
CA VAL A 70 -19.94 13.04 17.72
C VAL A 70 -18.95 14.20 17.65
N LEU A 71 -17.68 13.97 17.97
CA LEU A 71 -16.66 15.00 18.24
C LEU A 71 -15.64 15.16 17.10
N PHE A 72 -15.87 14.52 15.97
CA PHE A 72 -15.01 14.59 14.77
C PHE A 72 -15.86 14.92 13.52
N LYS A 73 -15.16 15.22 12.43
CA LYS A 73 -15.77 15.34 11.10
C LYS A 73 -15.42 14.11 10.27
N ASP A 74 -16.37 13.66 9.44
CA ASP A 74 -16.15 12.54 8.53
C ASP A 74 -14.96 12.81 7.61
N GLY A 75 -14.03 11.84 7.55
CA GLY A 75 -12.81 11.95 6.76
C GLY A 75 -11.68 12.76 7.38
N GLU A 76 -11.82 13.22 8.62
CA GLU A 76 -10.79 13.97 9.36
C GLU A 76 -9.59 13.08 9.71
N GLN A 77 -8.41 13.71 9.84
CA GLN A 77 -7.22 13.07 10.37
C GLN A 77 -7.24 13.13 11.90
N VAL A 78 -7.23 11.98 12.55
CA VAL A 78 -7.24 11.84 14.01
C VAL A 78 -5.94 11.26 14.52
N LYS A 79 -5.59 11.60 15.77
CA LYS A 79 -4.46 11.02 16.50
C LYS A 79 -4.95 10.08 17.58
N THR A 80 -4.10 9.18 18.00
CA THR A 80 -4.33 8.34 19.18
C THR A 80 -4.74 9.18 20.39
N GLY A 81 -5.84 8.81 21.04
CA GLY A 81 -6.41 9.55 22.15
C GLY A 81 -7.37 10.67 21.76
N THR A 82 -7.52 11.04 20.49
CA THR A 82 -8.50 12.03 20.05
C THR A 82 -9.92 11.57 20.41
N PRO A 83 -10.73 12.37 21.12
CA PRO A 83 -12.10 12.00 21.46
C PRO A 83 -12.98 11.94 20.21
N LEU A 84 -13.71 10.85 20.04
CA LEU A 84 -14.54 10.56 18.86
C LEU A 84 -16.02 10.64 19.18
N TYR A 85 -16.44 9.93 20.23
CA TYR A 85 -17.83 9.86 20.65
C TYR A 85 -17.95 10.02 22.15
N ARG A 86 -19.08 10.56 22.57
CA ARG A 86 -19.47 10.61 23.97
C ARG A 86 -20.83 9.99 24.15
N ILE A 87 -20.90 8.97 25.00
CA ILE A 87 -22.14 8.31 25.45
C ILE A 87 -22.57 9.00 26.76
N GLU A 88 -23.87 9.03 27.05
CA GLU A 88 -24.46 9.57 28.26
C GLU A 88 -23.75 9.04 29.51
N ARG A 89 -23.18 9.95 30.31
CA ARG A 89 -22.34 9.58 31.47
C ARG A 89 -23.14 9.44 32.78
N GLY A 90 -24.27 10.15 32.89
CA GLY A 90 -25.01 10.26 34.13
C GLY A 90 -25.27 8.95 34.88
N PRO A 91 -25.83 7.90 34.22
CA PRO A 91 -26.06 6.60 34.87
C PRO A 91 -24.76 5.93 35.35
N PHE A 92 -23.66 6.05 34.60
CA PHE A 92 -22.37 5.47 34.96
C PHE A 92 -21.68 6.22 36.08
N GLU A 93 -21.79 7.56 36.17
CA GLU A 93 -21.30 8.38 37.28
C GLU A 93 -22.04 8.01 38.57
N ALA A 94 -23.37 7.87 38.50
CA ALA A 94 -24.15 7.41 39.65
C ALA A 94 -23.74 6.02 40.15
N ALA A 95 -23.44 5.09 39.21
CA ALA A 95 -22.95 3.74 39.55
C ALA A 95 -21.57 3.80 40.25
N VAL A 96 -20.66 4.66 39.79
CA VAL A 96 -19.35 4.88 40.44
C VAL A 96 -19.54 5.41 41.86
N GLU A 97 -20.39 6.44 42.08
CA GLU A 97 -20.66 6.99 43.40
C GLU A 97 -21.30 5.94 44.32
N GLN A 98 -22.21 5.11 43.85
CA GLN A 98 -22.77 3.99 44.59
C GLN A 98 -21.70 2.99 45.04
N ALA A 99 -20.79 2.61 44.11
CA ALA A 99 -19.71 1.67 44.40
C ALA A 99 -18.69 2.26 45.39
N LYS A 100 -18.37 3.56 45.27
CA LYS A 100 -17.53 4.30 46.27
C LYS A 100 -18.13 4.25 47.67
N ALA A 101 -19.43 4.50 47.80
CA ALA A 101 -20.12 4.43 49.07
C ALA A 101 -20.10 2.99 49.66
N ALA A 102 -20.24 1.97 48.83
CA ALA A 102 -20.14 0.58 49.27
C ALA A 102 -18.73 0.23 49.76
N LYS A 103 -17.66 0.67 49.04
CA LYS A 103 -16.27 0.53 49.49
C LYS A 103 -16.02 1.21 50.82
N LEU A 104 -16.48 2.43 50.99
CA LEU A 104 -16.32 3.17 52.27
C LEU A 104 -16.98 2.43 53.42
N ARG A 105 -18.17 1.84 53.23
CA ARG A 105 -18.86 1.04 54.24
C ARG A 105 -18.07 -0.24 54.58
N ALA A 106 -17.58 -0.98 53.59
CA ALA A 106 -16.78 -2.16 53.79
C ALA A 106 -15.47 -1.87 54.52
N GLN A 107 -14.82 -0.74 54.21
CA GLN A 107 -13.62 -0.27 54.89
C GLN A 107 -13.91 0.00 56.37
N ALA A 108 -15.00 0.68 56.72
CA ALA A 108 -15.37 0.96 58.12
C ALA A 108 -15.70 -0.36 58.88
N GLN A 109 -16.27 -1.36 58.21
CA GLN A 109 -16.49 -2.65 58.81
C GLN A 109 -15.20 -3.39 59.09
N LEU A 110 -14.25 -3.37 58.18
CA LEU A 110 -12.91 -3.92 58.36
C LEU A 110 -12.17 -3.26 59.51
N ASP A 111 -12.17 -1.90 59.56
CA ASP A 111 -11.52 -1.13 60.63
C ASP A 111 -12.08 -1.49 62.00
N ASN A 112 -13.42 -1.64 62.13
CA ASN A 112 -14.05 -2.12 63.32
C ASN A 112 -13.65 -3.56 63.69
N ALA A 113 -13.62 -4.50 62.69
CA ALA A 113 -13.23 -5.89 62.92
C ALA A 113 -11.76 -5.99 63.36
N VAL A 114 -10.86 -5.18 62.80
CA VAL A 114 -9.43 -5.08 63.20
C VAL A 114 -9.34 -4.63 64.67
N LEU A 115 -10.07 -3.58 65.09
CA LEU A 115 -10.09 -3.08 66.44
C LEU A 115 -10.67 -4.15 67.44
N GLN A 116 -11.69 -4.89 67.03
CA GLN A 116 -12.26 -5.97 67.81
C GLN A 116 -11.28 -7.14 68.02
N LEU A 117 -10.56 -7.52 66.98
CA LEU A 117 -9.51 -8.53 67.07
C LEU A 117 -8.36 -8.07 67.99
N GLN A 118 -7.88 -6.86 67.83
CA GLN A 118 -6.82 -6.32 68.68
C GLN A 118 -7.20 -6.29 70.16
N ARG A 119 -8.44 -5.90 70.48
CA ARG A 119 -8.96 -5.96 71.87
C ARG A 119 -9.01 -7.37 72.39
N ALA A 120 -9.45 -8.35 71.57
CA ALA A 120 -9.50 -9.73 71.97
C ALA A 120 -8.10 -10.34 72.23
N GLU A 121 -7.10 -9.95 71.40
CA GLU A 121 -5.69 -10.34 71.59
C GLU A 121 -5.10 -9.76 72.87
N ASP A 122 -5.38 -8.53 73.21
CA ASP A 122 -4.91 -7.87 74.44
C ASP A 122 -5.55 -8.49 75.69
N LEU A 123 -6.85 -8.79 75.66
CA LEU A 123 -7.53 -9.50 76.72
C LEU A 123 -7.04 -10.95 76.88
N LEU A 124 -6.65 -11.63 75.82
CA LEU A 124 -6.08 -12.97 75.89
C LEU A 124 -4.72 -12.95 76.59
N LYS A 125 -3.88 -11.95 76.42
CA LYS A 125 -2.59 -11.75 77.13
C LYS A 125 -2.76 -11.69 78.63
N THR A 126 -3.89 -11.14 79.09
CA THR A 126 -4.24 -11.03 80.53
C THR A 126 -5.13 -12.20 81.01
N SER A 127 -5.35 -13.24 80.20
CA SER A 127 -6.24 -14.37 80.46
C SER A 127 -7.72 -13.97 80.71
N ALA A 128 -8.13 -12.81 80.27
CA ALA A 128 -9.49 -12.26 80.44
C ALA A 128 -10.45 -12.71 79.33
N THR A 129 -9.99 -13.49 78.34
CA THR A 129 -10.82 -14.05 77.29
C THR A 129 -10.31 -15.42 76.84
N SER A 130 -11.07 -16.17 76.04
CA SER A 130 -10.68 -17.49 75.50
C SER A 130 -10.03 -17.38 74.09
N VAL A 131 -9.23 -18.40 73.75
CA VAL A 131 -8.66 -18.53 72.39
C VAL A 131 -9.76 -18.59 71.34
N ALA A 132 -10.88 -19.24 71.63
CA ALA A 132 -12.04 -19.36 70.72
C ALA A 132 -12.60 -17.99 70.34
N VAL A 133 -12.73 -17.05 71.31
CA VAL A 133 -13.19 -15.67 70.99
C VAL A 133 -12.21 -14.92 70.10
N ARG A 134 -10.90 -15.08 70.33
CA ARG A 134 -9.88 -14.47 69.47
C ARG A 134 -9.99 -15.05 68.04
N ASP A 135 -10.15 -16.37 67.89
CA ASP A 135 -10.27 -17.03 66.62
C ASP A 135 -11.55 -16.57 65.86
N ASP A 136 -12.68 -16.39 66.57
CA ASP A 136 -13.90 -15.83 65.99
C ASP A 136 -13.68 -14.41 65.49
N ARG A 137 -12.95 -13.54 66.25
CA ARG A 137 -12.65 -12.16 65.81
C ARG A 137 -11.67 -12.13 64.62
N LEU A 138 -10.70 -13.08 64.56
CA LEU A 138 -9.82 -13.23 63.41
C LEU A 138 -10.61 -13.68 62.16
N ALA A 139 -11.56 -14.60 62.31
CA ALA A 139 -12.42 -15.00 61.23
C ALA A 139 -13.30 -13.84 60.71
N ALA A 140 -13.88 -13.03 61.63
CA ALA A 140 -14.65 -11.86 61.27
C ALA A 140 -13.81 -10.79 60.57
N GLN A 141 -12.56 -10.54 61.00
CA GLN A 141 -11.64 -9.62 60.33
C GLN A 141 -11.32 -10.10 58.92
N LYS A 142 -11.03 -11.40 58.72
CA LYS A 142 -10.79 -11.95 57.39
C LYS A 142 -12.02 -11.88 56.49
N ALA A 143 -13.23 -12.08 57.03
CA ALA A 143 -14.46 -11.90 56.25
C ALA A 143 -14.66 -10.45 55.83
N ALA A 144 -14.48 -9.46 56.74
CA ALA A 144 -14.57 -8.05 56.44
C ALA A 144 -13.50 -7.60 55.43
N GLN A 145 -12.30 -8.20 55.45
CA GLN A 145 -11.26 -7.99 54.40
C GLN A 145 -11.72 -8.51 53.03
N GLY A 146 -12.37 -9.64 52.98
CA GLY A 146 -12.97 -10.20 51.77
C GLY A 146 -14.06 -9.25 51.19
N ASP A 147 -14.93 -8.74 52.08
CA ASP A 147 -15.99 -7.78 51.68
C ASP A 147 -15.40 -6.50 51.09
N LEU A 148 -14.36 -5.95 51.72
CA LEU A 148 -13.65 -4.77 51.18
C LEU A 148 -13.07 -5.06 49.80
N THR A 149 -12.39 -6.17 49.63
CA THR A 149 -11.83 -6.55 48.34
C THR A 149 -12.91 -6.69 47.26
N SER A 150 -14.06 -7.24 47.60
CA SER A 150 -15.23 -7.33 46.72
C SER A 150 -15.78 -5.95 46.35
N ALA A 151 -15.92 -5.05 47.31
CA ALA A 151 -16.37 -3.67 47.05
C ALA A 151 -15.38 -2.86 46.19
N GLU A 152 -14.07 -3.08 46.35
CA GLU A 152 -13.05 -2.49 45.52
C GLU A 152 -13.12 -2.98 44.07
N ALA A 153 -13.37 -4.28 43.87
CA ALA A 153 -13.56 -4.82 42.53
C ALA A 153 -14.82 -4.26 41.85
N ALA A 154 -15.91 -4.09 42.60
CA ALA A 154 -17.14 -3.47 42.10
C ALA A 154 -16.92 -2.01 41.70
N LEU A 155 -16.19 -1.22 42.49
CA LEU A 155 -15.84 0.15 42.16
C LEU A 155 -15.01 0.22 40.87
N ARG A 156 -13.99 -0.62 40.74
CA ARG A 156 -13.16 -0.68 39.53
C ARG A 156 -13.98 -1.00 38.29
N THR A 157 -14.93 -1.93 38.40
CA THR A 157 -15.85 -2.26 37.29
C THR A 157 -16.70 -1.06 36.88
N ALA A 158 -17.25 -0.32 37.85
CA ALA A 158 -18.03 0.90 37.58
C ALA A 158 -17.18 2.00 36.91
N GLU A 159 -15.95 2.21 37.38
CA GLU A 159 -14.99 3.16 36.77
C GLU A 159 -14.61 2.78 35.35
N ILE A 160 -14.39 1.50 35.04
CA ILE A 160 -14.11 1.00 33.68
C ILE A 160 -15.31 1.28 32.77
N ASN A 161 -16.54 1.00 33.24
CA ASN A 161 -17.75 1.27 32.45
C ASN A 161 -17.95 2.76 32.19
N LEU A 162 -17.65 3.62 33.17
CA LEU A 162 -17.67 5.08 32.98
C LEU A 162 -16.60 5.52 31.95
N ALA A 163 -15.40 4.94 31.99
CA ALA A 163 -14.37 5.25 31.00
C ALA A 163 -14.77 4.84 29.59
N TYR A 164 -15.59 3.80 29.42
CA TYR A 164 -16.10 3.37 28.11
C TYR A 164 -17.16 4.32 27.52
N THR A 165 -17.66 5.30 28.27
CA THR A 165 -18.58 6.32 27.75
C THR A 165 -17.86 7.35 26.87
N ASP A 166 -16.56 7.58 27.07
CA ASP A 166 -15.72 8.41 26.20
C ASP A 166 -14.94 7.48 25.25
N ILE A 167 -15.34 7.49 23.99
CA ILE A 167 -14.70 6.65 22.96
C ILE A 167 -13.64 7.49 22.24
N ASN A 168 -12.39 7.10 22.40
CA ASN A 168 -11.23 7.78 21.82
C ASN A 168 -10.61 6.95 20.70
N SER A 169 -9.86 7.60 19.81
CA SER A 169 -9.11 6.91 18.75
C SER A 169 -7.98 6.06 19.35
N PRO A 170 -7.90 4.75 19.01
CA PRO A 170 -6.80 3.90 19.45
C PRO A 170 -5.54 4.02 18.58
N ILE A 171 -5.65 4.60 17.36
CA ILE A 171 -4.56 4.71 16.38
C ILE A 171 -4.54 6.09 15.74
N ASP A 172 -3.41 6.45 15.16
CA ASP A 172 -3.28 7.60 14.26
C ASP A 172 -3.80 7.22 12.88
N GLY A 173 -4.66 8.05 12.28
CA GLY A 173 -5.18 7.72 10.96
C GLY A 173 -6.32 8.60 10.50
N ARG A 174 -6.94 8.23 9.39
CA ARG A 174 -8.10 8.91 8.84
C ARG A 174 -9.37 8.19 9.26
N ILE A 175 -10.29 8.94 9.86
CA ILE A 175 -11.57 8.41 10.32
C ILE A 175 -12.57 8.36 9.15
N GLY A 176 -13.35 7.29 9.08
CA GLY A 176 -14.44 7.15 8.13
C GLY A 176 -15.67 7.98 8.50
N ARG A 177 -16.75 7.78 7.77
CA ARG A 177 -18.05 8.36 8.12
C ARG A 177 -18.61 7.72 9.38
N THR A 178 -19.34 8.49 10.18
CA THR A 178 -20.13 7.92 11.26
C THR A 178 -21.34 7.13 10.73
N ALA A 179 -21.59 5.95 11.29
CA ALA A 179 -22.76 5.13 10.97
C ALA A 179 -23.97 5.50 11.84
N VAL A 180 -23.75 6.15 13.00
CA VAL A 180 -24.78 6.47 13.97
C VAL A 180 -24.71 7.96 14.32
N THR A 181 -25.86 8.61 14.30
CA THR A 181 -25.97 10.03 14.63
C THR A 181 -26.29 10.27 16.11
N ARG A 182 -26.02 11.48 16.57
CA ARG A 182 -26.40 11.94 17.91
C ARG A 182 -27.86 11.66 18.25
N GLY A 183 -28.15 11.26 19.47
CA GLY A 183 -29.50 10.98 19.96
C GLY A 183 -29.96 9.52 19.77
N ASN A 184 -29.15 8.68 19.13
CA ASN A 184 -29.42 7.26 19.03
C ASN A 184 -28.86 6.50 20.25
N VAL A 185 -29.44 5.36 20.56
CA VAL A 185 -28.88 4.42 21.53
C VAL A 185 -27.80 3.60 20.83
N VAL A 186 -26.64 3.50 21.45
CA VAL A 186 -25.52 2.66 21.01
C VAL A 186 -25.15 1.65 22.09
N GLY A 187 -24.57 0.54 21.69
CA GLY A 187 -24.14 -0.53 22.59
C GLY A 187 -23.27 -1.57 21.85
N PRO A 188 -22.83 -2.63 22.52
CA PRO A 188 -22.00 -3.68 21.91
C PRO A 188 -22.64 -4.30 20.66
N ASP A 189 -23.97 -4.39 20.62
CA ASP A 189 -24.74 -4.99 19.53
C ASP A 189 -25.10 -4.01 18.40
N SER A 190 -24.78 -2.73 18.55
CA SER A 190 -25.10 -1.69 17.56
C SER A 190 -24.20 -1.73 16.31
N GLY A 191 -23.21 -2.64 16.28
CA GLY A 191 -22.28 -2.78 15.17
C GLY A 191 -21.15 -1.74 15.21
N VAL A 192 -20.60 -1.42 14.03
CA VAL A 192 -19.47 -0.49 13.86
C VAL A 192 -20.00 0.93 13.81
N LEU A 193 -19.52 1.81 14.68
CA LEU A 193 -19.86 3.22 14.69
C LEU A 193 -19.11 4.00 13.61
N THR A 194 -17.82 3.70 13.44
CA THR A 194 -16.96 4.21 12.38
C THR A 194 -15.72 3.32 12.28
N THR A 195 -14.95 3.47 11.20
CA THR A 195 -13.67 2.79 11.01
C THR A 195 -12.55 3.83 10.89
N ILE A 196 -11.42 3.57 11.52
CA ILE A 196 -10.20 4.38 11.37
C ILE A 196 -9.17 3.54 10.63
N VAL A 197 -8.50 4.17 9.65
CA VAL A 197 -7.43 3.53 8.87
C VAL A 197 -6.18 4.38 8.98
N SER A 198 -5.03 3.74 9.22
CA SER A 198 -3.74 4.42 9.15
C SER A 198 -3.52 4.95 7.73
N SER A 199 -2.93 6.13 7.60
CA SER A 199 -2.73 6.78 6.31
C SER A 199 -1.28 6.85 5.86
N ASN A 200 -0.32 6.72 6.77
CA ASN A 200 1.12 6.79 6.50
C ASN A 200 1.92 6.03 7.56
N PRO A 201 2.76 5.06 7.16
CA PRO A 201 2.89 4.53 5.81
C PRO A 201 1.70 3.65 5.37
N MET A 202 1.70 3.23 4.10
CA MET A 202 0.70 2.31 3.52
C MET A 202 1.38 1.05 3.01
N TYR A 203 0.64 -0.04 2.92
CA TYR A 203 1.04 -1.23 2.20
C TYR A 203 0.54 -1.19 0.75
N VAL A 204 1.29 -1.81 -0.14
CA VAL A 204 0.79 -2.25 -1.44
C VAL A 204 0.99 -3.76 -1.54
N THR A 205 -0.08 -4.49 -1.82
CA THR A 205 -0.03 -5.94 -2.01
C THR A 205 -0.32 -6.24 -3.47
N PHE A 206 0.51 -7.08 -4.09
CA PHE A 206 0.38 -7.48 -5.49
C PHE A 206 0.76 -8.96 -5.66
N PRO A 207 0.03 -9.69 -6.52
CA PRO A 207 0.34 -11.07 -6.85
C PRO A 207 1.48 -11.16 -7.86
N VAL A 208 2.44 -12.03 -7.63
CA VAL A 208 3.55 -12.32 -8.53
C VAL A 208 3.45 -13.77 -8.99
N SER A 209 3.41 -14.01 -10.30
CA SER A 209 3.38 -15.38 -10.84
C SER A 209 4.66 -16.13 -10.48
N GLN A 210 4.58 -17.43 -10.32
CA GLN A 210 5.73 -18.26 -9.96
C GLN A 210 6.89 -18.11 -10.95
N ARG A 211 6.59 -17.90 -12.25
CA ARG A 211 7.60 -17.67 -13.28
C ARG A 211 8.35 -16.36 -13.05
N GLU A 212 7.63 -15.28 -12.78
CA GLU A 212 8.21 -13.96 -12.53
C GLU A 212 8.92 -13.90 -11.19
N PHE A 213 8.41 -14.63 -10.21
CA PHE A 213 9.04 -14.76 -8.91
C PHE A 213 10.46 -15.31 -9.01
N ILE A 214 10.66 -16.40 -9.77
CA ILE A 214 11.99 -17.00 -10.01
C ILE A 214 12.92 -16.02 -10.76
N ARG A 215 12.36 -15.18 -11.64
CA ARG A 215 13.12 -14.16 -12.38
C ARG A 215 13.58 -12.99 -11.49
N ILE A 216 12.69 -12.49 -10.65
CA ILE A 216 12.98 -11.36 -9.74
C ILE A 216 13.85 -11.83 -8.55
N PHE A 217 13.58 -13.04 -8.05
CA PHE A 217 14.24 -13.64 -6.90
C PHE A 217 14.95 -14.95 -7.31
N PRO A 218 16.13 -14.89 -7.97
CA PRO A 218 16.84 -16.09 -8.44
C PRO A 218 17.20 -17.02 -7.27
N ARG A 219 17.11 -18.34 -7.55
CA ARG A 219 17.49 -19.37 -6.58
C ARG A 219 18.94 -19.17 -6.10
N GLY A 220 19.16 -19.23 -4.79
CA GLY A 220 20.48 -19.05 -4.17
C GLY A 220 20.79 -17.65 -3.64
N ARG A 221 19.93 -16.67 -3.88
CA ARG A 221 19.99 -15.36 -3.22
C ARG A 221 19.06 -15.39 -2.01
N ASP A 222 19.50 -14.81 -0.89
CA ASP A 222 18.60 -14.63 0.25
C ASP A 222 17.46 -13.72 -0.16
N LEU A 223 16.21 -14.21 0.00
CA LEU A 223 14.99 -13.49 -0.37
C LEU A 223 14.88 -12.14 0.33
N ARG A 224 15.40 -12.03 1.57
CA ARG A 224 15.40 -10.78 2.33
C ARG A 224 16.34 -9.75 1.72
N SER A 225 17.53 -10.18 1.29
CA SER A 225 18.48 -9.29 0.62
C SER A 225 17.91 -8.80 -0.71
N ALA A 226 17.36 -9.71 -1.53
CA ALA A 226 16.76 -9.37 -2.82
C ALA A 226 15.53 -8.43 -2.66
N ALA A 227 14.72 -8.64 -1.62
CA ALA A 227 13.58 -7.78 -1.30
C ALA A 227 14.04 -6.38 -0.86
N ASN A 228 15.07 -6.29 0.01
CA ASN A 228 15.60 -5.02 0.47
C ASN A 228 16.25 -4.18 -0.64
N ASP A 229 16.84 -4.86 -1.62
CA ASP A 229 17.51 -4.25 -2.77
C ASP A 229 16.50 -3.84 -3.88
N SER A 230 15.24 -4.25 -3.78
CA SER A 230 14.21 -3.95 -4.78
C SER A 230 13.50 -2.63 -4.48
N LYS A 231 13.34 -1.80 -5.52
CA LYS A 231 12.59 -0.55 -5.46
C LYS A 231 11.20 -0.75 -6.04
N VAL A 232 10.19 -0.38 -5.28
CA VAL A 232 8.79 -0.50 -5.68
C VAL A 232 8.26 0.88 -6.07
N ILE A 233 7.94 1.07 -7.34
CA ILE A 233 7.36 2.30 -7.87
C ILE A 233 5.87 2.09 -8.08
N ILE A 234 5.07 3.01 -7.56
CA ILE A 234 3.61 3.00 -7.72
C ILE A 234 3.22 3.97 -8.82
N GLN A 235 2.42 3.46 -9.75
CA GLN A 235 1.77 4.25 -10.77
C GLN A 235 0.27 4.21 -10.51
N PRO A 236 -0.35 5.31 -10.06
CA PRO A 236 -1.80 5.42 -9.98
C PRO A 236 -2.44 5.26 -11.37
N SER A 237 -3.72 4.89 -11.42
CA SER A 237 -4.47 4.71 -12.68
C SER A 237 -4.50 5.97 -13.54
N SER A 238 -4.29 7.14 -12.94
CA SER A 238 -4.21 8.44 -13.64
C SER A 238 -3.12 9.30 -12.99
N GLY A 239 -2.37 10.03 -13.83
CA GLY A 239 -1.33 10.94 -13.37
C GLY A 239 0.09 10.36 -13.41
N PRO A 240 1.09 11.11 -12.94
CA PRO A 240 2.48 10.68 -12.90
C PRO A 240 2.72 9.57 -11.88
N ALA A 241 3.90 8.92 -11.99
CA ALA A 241 4.35 7.97 -10.99
C ALA A 241 4.40 8.61 -9.59
N TYR A 242 4.08 7.80 -8.57
CA TYR A 242 4.10 8.27 -7.19
C TYR A 242 5.54 8.58 -6.75
N PRO A 243 5.81 9.77 -6.14
CA PRO A 243 7.17 10.24 -5.92
C PRO A 243 7.95 9.47 -4.85
N HIS A 244 7.24 8.77 -3.94
CA HIS A 244 7.87 8.04 -2.85
C HIS A 244 7.91 6.54 -3.16
N PRO A 245 9.10 5.99 -3.48
CA PRO A 245 9.24 4.57 -3.74
C PRO A 245 9.01 3.76 -2.46
N GLY A 246 8.40 2.60 -2.63
CA GLY A 246 8.24 1.60 -1.59
C GLY A 246 9.40 0.62 -1.54
N LYS A 247 9.41 -0.20 -0.46
CA LYS A 247 10.32 -1.32 -0.26
C LYS A 247 9.52 -2.58 0.03
N ILE A 248 9.92 -3.70 -0.55
CA ILE A 248 9.33 -4.99 -0.25
C ILE A 248 9.67 -5.35 1.19
N ASP A 249 8.65 -5.60 2.01
CA ASP A 249 8.78 -5.97 3.42
C ASP A 249 8.31 -7.39 3.71
N PHE A 250 7.48 -7.95 2.84
CA PHE A 250 6.95 -9.29 3.03
C PHE A 250 6.69 -10.00 1.70
N ILE A 251 7.05 -11.28 1.66
CA ILE A 251 6.76 -12.21 0.59
C ILE A 251 6.04 -13.39 1.25
N ASP A 252 4.84 -13.72 0.77
CA ASP A 252 4.07 -14.81 1.34
C ASP A 252 4.79 -16.16 1.14
N VAL A 253 4.69 -17.01 2.16
CA VAL A 253 5.24 -18.37 2.13
C VAL A 253 4.33 -19.36 1.40
N LYS A 254 3.10 -18.94 1.10
CA LYS A 254 2.06 -19.75 0.47
C LYS A 254 1.78 -19.28 -0.95
N VAL A 255 1.74 -20.21 -1.88
CA VAL A 255 1.26 -19.97 -3.24
C VAL A 255 -0.27 -20.07 -3.24
N ASP A 256 -0.95 -19.10 -3.82
CA ASP A 256 -2.37 -19.21 -4.14
C ASP A 256 -2.55 -20.20 -5.29
N GLN A 257 -3.17 -21.35 -5.00
CA GLN A 257 -3.33 -22.45 -5.96
C GLN A 257 -4.35 -22.11 -7.07
N ALA A 258 -5.25 -21.16 -6.86
CA ALA A 258 -6.23 -20.78 -7.88
C ALA A 258 -5.62 -19.91 -8.98
N THR A 259 -4.61 -19.13 -8.64
CA THR A 259 -3.97 -18.15 -9.53
C THR A 259 -2.51 -18.45 -9.84
N ASP A 260 -1.91 -19.45 -9.18
CA ASP A 260 -0.47 -19.80 -9.27
C ASP A 260 0.44 -18.58 -8.99
N THR A 261 0.06 -17.78 -7.98
CA THR A 261 0.78 -16.56 -7.61
C THR A 261 1.20 -16.56 -6.14
N VAL A 262 2.28 -15.83 -5.84
CA VAL A 262 2.74 -15.51 -4.49
C VAL A 262 2.37 -14.06 -4.20
N ALA A 263 1.75 -13.80 -3.06
CA ALA A 263 1.47 -12.43 -2.62
C ALA A 263 2.77 -11.76 -2.14
N VAL A 264 3.09 -10.62 -2.74
CA VAL A 264 4.21 -9.77 -2.33
C VAL A 264 3.64 -8.47 -1.78
N ARG A 265 4.19 -8.01 -0.66
CA ARG A 265 3.81 -6.76 -0.02
C ARG A 265 4.99 -5.82 0.06
N ALA A 266 4.73 -4.55 -0.20
CA ALA A 266 5.72 -3.50 0.01
C ALA A 266 5.14 -2.38 0.88
N THR A 267 5.99 -1.77 1.70
CA THR A 267 5.68 -0.58 2.49
C THR A 267 6.02 0.66 1.69
N VAL A 268 5.08 1.60 1.65
CA VAL A 268 5.18 2.84 0.87
C VAL A 268 4.90 4.04 1.76
N PRO A 269 5.80 5.02 1.85
CA PRO A 269 5.52 6.28 2.54
C PRO A 269 4.37 7.04 1.87
N ASN A 270 3.46 7.60 2.67
CA ASN A 270 2.32 8.36 2.17
C ASN A 270 2.11 9.69 2.94
N PRO A 271 3.14 10.58 3.01
CA PRO A 271 3.08 11.78 3.82
C PRO A 271 1.97 12.75 3.40
N GLU A 272 1.63 12.78 2.13
CA GLU A 272 0.61 13.67 1.58
C GLU A 272 -0.79 13.02 1.54
N SER A 273 -0.93 11.78 2.07
CA SER A 273 -2.19 11.02 2.11
C SER A 273 -2.88 10.88 0.74
N ARG A 274 -2.09 10.81 -0.35
CA ARG A 274 -2.59 10.64 -1.72
C ARG A 274 -3.02 9.22 -2.04
N LEU A 275 -2.39 8.24 -1.39
CA LEU A 275 -2.78 6.84 -1.50
C LEU A 275 -3.92 6.55 -0.54
N VAL A 276 -4.94 5.86 -1.01
CA VAL A 276 -6.16 5.57 -0.24
C VAL A 276 -6.31 4.06 -0.10
N ASP A 277 -6.77 3.63 1.09
CA ASP A 277 -7.05 2.22 1.36
C ASP A 277 -8.04 1.64 0.34
N GLY A 278 -7.70 0.46 -0.20
CA GLY A 278 -8.47 -0.20 -1.25
C GLY A 278 -8.17 0.25 -2.68
N GLN A 279 -7.37 1.30 -2.90
CA GLN A 279 -7.05 1.82 -4.23
C GLN A 279 -6.29 0.79 -5.07
N LEU A 280 -6.72 0.62 -6.35
CA LEU A 280 -6.01 -0.18 -7.34
C LEU A 280 -4.89 0.66 -7.97
N VAL A 281 -3.71 0.08 -8.06
CA VAL A 281 -2.51 0.76 -8.61
C VAL A 281 -1.70 -0.21 -9.48
N GLN A 282 -0.95 0.35 -10.43
CA GLN A 282 0.10 -0.41 -11.10
C GLN A 282 1.38 -0.32 -10.26
N VAL A 283 2.02 -1.43 -10.07
CA VAL A 283 3.25 -1.59 -9.27
C VAL A 283 4.36 -2.00 -10.22
N SER A 284 5.45 -1.23 -10.26
CA SER A 284 6.68 -1.61 -10.97
C SER A 284 7.74 -1.97 -9.95
N VAL A 285 8.22 -3.20 -10.01
CA VAL A 285 9.34 -3.67 -9.18
C VAL A 285 10.60 -3.52 -10.00
N GLU A 286 11.53 -2.69 -9.56
CA GLU A 286 12.82 -2.46 -10.19
C GLU A 286 13.92 -3.18 -9.39
N GLY A 287 14.83 -3.86 -10.11
CA GLY A 287 16.02 -4.45 -9.51
C GLY A 287 17.03 -3.38 -9.07
N ASP A 288 17.90 -3.71 -8.13
CA ASP A 288 18.87 -2.79 -7.55
C ASP A 288 20.02 -2.42 -8.50
N LYS A 289 20.39 -3.29 -9.41
CA LYS A 289 21.55 -3.08 -10.28
C LYS A 289 21.12 -2.85 -11.73
N PRO A 290 21.44 -1.66 -12.28
CA PRO A 290 21.33 -1.46 -13.69
C PRO A 290 22.32 -2.40 -14.41
N GLU A 291 21.84 -3.16 -15.37
CA GLU A 291 22.67 -3.98 -16.25
C GLU A 291 22.92 -3.23 -17.55
N GLU A 292 24.16 -3.29 -18.04
CA GLU A 292 24.48 -2.75 -19.34
C GLU A 292 23.80 -3.56 -20.43
N ARG A 293 22.81 -2.96 -21.10
CA ARG A 293 22.04 -3.58 -22.19
C ARG A 293 22.11 -2.69 -23.43
N ILE A 294 22.17 -3.34 -24.59
CA ILE A 294 22.10 -2.64 -25.85
C ILE A 294 20.68 -2.13 -26.04
N VAL A 295 20.53 -0.85 -26.35
CA VAL A 295 19.24 -0.22 -26.64
C VAL A 295 19.22 0.39 -28.02
N VAL A 296 18.09 0.27 -28.71
CA VAL A 296 17.82 0.90 -29.99
C VAL A 296 16.50 1.66 -29.92
N PRO A 297 16.35 2.81 -30.61
CA PRO A 297 15.07 3.50 -30.68
C PRO A 297 13.99 2.62 -31.26
N GLN A 298 12.78 2.71 -30.71
CA GLN A 298 11.64 1.95 -31.22
C GLN A 298 11.34 2.23 -32.69
N ALA A 299 11.62 3.45 -33.16
CA ALA A 299 11.44 3.86 -34.56
C ALA A 299 12.34 3.10 -35.56
N ALA A 300 13.46 2.52 -35.09
CA ALA A 300 14.36 1.73 -35.94
C ALA A 300 13.89 0.28 -36.18
N LEU A 301 12.90 -0.19 -35.42
CA LEU A 301 12.46 -1.56 -35.46
C LEU A 301 11.42 -1.78 -36.56
N ILE A 302 11.63 -2.81 -37.35
CA ILE A 302 10.71 -3.24 -38.40
C ILE A 302 10.27 -4.67 -38.06
N ALA A 303 8.98 -4.94 -38.19
CA ALA A 303 8.40 -6.26 -37.99
C ALA A 303 7.96 -6.88 -39.32
N ASP A 304 8.32 -8.12 -39.54
CA ASP A 304 7.84 -8.93 -40.66
C ASP A 304 7.30 -10.29 -40.17
N GLN A 305 6.92 -11.17 -41.09
CA GLN A 305 6.41 -12.52 -40.79
C GLN A 305 7.44 -13.41 -40.06
N GLN A 306 8.73 -13.10 -40.14
CA GLN A 306 9.81 -13.85 -39.53
C GLN A 306 10.31 -13.27 -38.22
N GLY A 307 9.77 -12.12 -37.78
CA GLY A 307 10.08 -11.48 -36.48
C GLY A 307 10.49 -10.01 -36.61
N ILE A 308 11.21 -9.52 -35.61
CA ILE A 308 11.68 -8.14 -35.55
C ILE A 308 13.11 -8.04 -36.10
N TYR A 309 13.37 -7.02 -36.90
CA TYR A 309 14.69 -6.74 -37.45
C TYR A 309 14.98 -5.24 -37.51
N VAL A 310 16.23 -4.91 -37.69
CA VAL A 310 16.72 -3.54 -38.00
C VAL A 310 17.59 -3.57 -39.24
N PHE A 311 17.72 -2.44 -39.90
CA PHE A 311 18.75 -2.22 -40.88
C PHE A 311 20.01 -1.70 -40.18
N ILE A 312 21.15 -2.36 -40.44
CA ILE A 312 22.47 -1.92 -39.96
C ILE A 312 23.32 -1.52 -41.15
N VAL A 313 24.30 -0.63 -40.91
CA VAL A 313 25.28 -0.25 -41.95
C VAL A 313 26.59 -0.94 -41.64
N GLU A 314 26.99 -1.89 -42.52
CA GLU A 314 28.29 -2.60 -42.50
C GLU A 314 29.03 -2.28 -43.82
N ASP A 315 30.25 -1.80 -43.73
CA ASP A 315 31.10 -1.44 -44.89
C ASP A 315 30.41 -0.57 -45.97
N GLY A 316 29.58 0.40 -45.49
CA GLY A 316 28.84 1.29 -46.39
C GLY A 316 27.66 0.66 -47.13
N LYS A 317 27.24 -0.56 -46.72
CA LYS A 317 26.07 -1.24 -47.26
C LYS A 317 25.06 -1.51 -46.15
N VAL A 318 23.79 -1.48 -46.51
CA VAL A 318 22.71 -1.80 -45.60
C VAL A 318 22.50 -3.31 -45.55
N ALA A 319 22.50 -3.86 -44.34
CA ALA A 319 22.24 -5.29 -44.07
C ALA A 319 21.05 -5.43 -43.09
N ILE A 320 20.30 -6.51 -43.22
CA ILE A 320 19.22 -6.88 -42.30
C ILE A 320 19.80 -7.65 -41.12
N ARG A 321 19.52 -7.18 -39.89
CA ARG A 321 19.89 -7.89 -38.69
C ARG A 321 18.65 -8.22 -37.85
N ARG A 322 18.35 -9.50 -37.67
CA ARG A 322 17.21 -9.97 -36.87
C ARG A 322 17.53 -9.84 -35.38
N LEU A 323 16.55 -9.36 -34.62
CA LEU A 323 16.69 -9.09 -33.19
C LEU A 323 15.70 -9.89 -32.38
N LYS A 324 16.12 -10.29 -31.18
CA LYS A 324 15.21 -10.55 -30.05
C LYS A 324 15.20 -9.30 -29.18
N VAL A 325 14.02 -8.82 -28.92
CA VAL A 325 13.80 -7.59 -28.15
C VAL A 325 13.17 -7.89 -26.81
N GLY A 326 13.51 -7.06 -25.82
CA GLY A 326 12.99 -7.13 -24.46
C GLY A 326 12.07 -5.95 -24.14
N GLN A 327 12.23 -5.39 -22.94
CA GLN A 327 11.41 -4.28 -22.45
C GLN A 327 11.71 -2.97 -23.16
N THR A 328 10.69 -2.07 -23.18
CA THR A 328 10.84 -0.69 -23.66
C THR A 328 11.23 0.22 -22.49
N VAL A 329 12.26 1.04 -22.69
CA VAL A 329 12.76 1.99 -21.70
C VAL A 329 12.98 3.35 -22.35
N GLY A 330 12.24 4.38 -21.93
CA GLY A 330 12.44 5.75 -22.38
C GLY A 330 12.34 5.95 -23.91
N GLY A 331 11.44 5.22 -24.60
CA GLY A 331 11.28 5.29 -26.06
C GLY A 331 12.28 4.45 -26.86
N SER A 332 13.20 3.76 -26.17
CA SER A 332 14.12 2.75 -26.75
C SER A 332 13.72 1.35 -26.30
N ILE A 333 14.08 0.34 -27.09
CA ILE A 333 13.85 -1.06 -26.77
C ILE A 333 15.18 -1.73 -26.46
N VAL A 334 15.19 -2.57 -25.43
CA VAL A 334 16.35 -3.39 -25.06
C VAL A 334 16.48 -4.53 -26.07
N VAL A 335 17.67 -4.70 -26.64
CA VAL A 335 18.01 -5.82 -27.51
C VAL A 335 18.64 -6.91 -26.66
N THR A 336 18.05 -8.11 -26.67
CA THR A 336 18.57 -9.28 -25.96
C THR A 336 19.48 -10.14 -26.81
N GLU A 337 19.22 -10.24 -28.10
CA GLU A 337 20.07 -10.98 -29.06
C GLU A 337 20.05 -10.25 -30.43
N GLY A 338 21.17 -10.35 -31.16
CA GLY A 338 21.28 -9.87 -32.54
C GLY A 338 22.20 -8.68 -32.76
N LEU A 339 22.55 -7.91 -31.71
CA LEU A 339 23.55 -6.84 -31.75
C LEU A 339 24.62 -7.07 -30.67
N THR A 340 25.81 -6.57 -30.92
CA THR A 340 26.97 -6.64 -30.01
C THR A 340 27.30 -5.28 -29.36
N GLY A 341 26.72 -4.19 -29.90
CA GLY A 341 26.93 -2.80 -29.50
C GLY A 341 28.02 -2.11 -30.34
N GLY A 342 27.73 -0.89 -30.78
CA GLY A 342 28.57 -0.10 -31.66
C GLY A 342 28.16 -0.13 -33.12
N GLU A 343 27.19 -0.98 -33.51
CA GLU A 343 26.64 -1.02 -34.86
C GLU A 343 25.82 0.24 -35.17
N LEU A 344 25.92 0.68 -36.43
CA LEU A 344 25.12 1.79 -36.96
C LEU A 344 23.75 1.25 -37.40
N VAL A 345 22.71 1.64 -36.68
CA VAL A 345 21.33 1.23 -36.96
C VAL A 345 20.61 2.36 -37.68
N VAL A 346 19.91 2.04 -38.76
CA VAL A 346 19.13 3.00 -39.56
C VAL A 346 17.84 3.33 -38.82
N THR A 347 17.48 4.60 -38.68
CA THR A 347 16.30 5.07 -37.97
C THR A 347 15.23 5.70 -38.85
N ALA A 348 15.57 6.20 -40.01
CA ALA A 348 14.64 6.78 -41.03
C ALA A 348 15.37 7.04 -42.35
#